data_20e1df4903d310db18bf651946106ef1
#
_entry.id   20e1df4903d310db18bf651946106ef1
#
_cell.length_a   1.000
_cell.length_b   1.000
_cell.length_c   1.000
_cell.angle_alpha   90.00
_cell.angle_beta   90.00
_cell.angle_gamma   90.00
#
_symmetry.space_group_name_H-M   'P 1'
#
loop_
_entity.id
_entity.type
_entity.pdbx_description
1 polymer ?
#
loop_
_entity_poly.entity_id
_entity_poly.type
_entity_poly.pdbx_seq_one_letter_code
_entity_poly.pdbx_strand_id
1 'polypeptide(L)'
;MVDEGAGIWSVYLTGHRLDELRVEAGQFFTWRFLSGPGWTRANPYSLSAAPDGRSLRITIQGVGDGSVATRGLRPGTRAVVEGPYGRLTARPRTRRKVALIGAGVGITPLRALAEGLPYAPGEAILVERFGRQPLFAPEVDRLSRERGLQVLRLPGRRRHPGSWLGDGLGDGMRRIDDLGALTHWVPDVAERDVYLCGPEPWTALVRRTLEAAGLPPAQIHLETFAW
;
A
#
# COMPACT_ATOMS: atom_id res chain seq x y z
N MET A 1 7.23 18.04 -3.26
CA MET A 1 7.27 16.80 -4.05
C MET A 1 8.61 16.12 -3.78
N VAL A 2 8.61 14.79 -3.60
CA VAL A 2 9.81 13.98 -3.32
C VAL A 2 9.90 12.88 -4.36
N ASP A 3 11.07 12.70 -4.97
CA ASP A 3 11.33 11.57 -5.89
C ASP A 3 11.63 10.32 -5.06
N GLU A 4 10.83 9.29 -5.23
CA GLU A 4 10.98 7.99 -4.54
C GLU A 4 11.78 6.98 -5.39
N GLY A 5 12.20 7.39 -6.59
CA GLY A 5 12.90 6.53 -7.54
C GLY A 5 11.97 5.71 -8.44
N ALA A 6 12.55 5.04 -9.44
CA ALA A 6 11.84 4.13 -10.37
C ALA A 6 10.58 4.74 -11.05
N GLY A 7 10.55 6.05 -11.28
CA GLY A 7 9.38 6.73 -11.87
C GLY A 7 8.21 6.89 -10.89
N ILE A 8 8.49 6.88 -9.61
CA ILE A 8 7.53 7.09 -8.52
C ILE A 8 7.89 8.38 -7.78
N TRP A 9 6.90 9.16 -7.40
CA TRP A 9 7.10 10.38 -6.60
C TRP A 9 5.96 10.61 -5.62
N SER A 10 6.30 11.21 -4.49
CA SER A 10 5.34 11.61 -3.45
C SER A 10 5.01 13.09 -3.58
N VAL A 11 3.71 13.41 -3.50
CA VAL A 11 3.18 14.78 -3.48
C VAL A 11 2.58 15.04 -2.11
N TYR A 12 3.03 16.12 -1.48
CA TYR A 12 2.49 16.60 -0.22
C TYR A 12 1.52 17.75 -0.50
N LEU A 13 0.33 17.63 0.03
CA LEU A 13 -0.74 18.59 -0.12
C LEU A 13 -1.04 19.20 1.24
N THR A 14 -0.95 20.51 1.32
CA THR A 14 -1.36 21.28 2.49
C THR A 14 -2.63 22.05 2.18
N GLY A 15 -3.43 22.33 3.16
CA GLY A 15 -4.69 23.03 2.97
C GLY A 15 -5.21 23.65 4.24
N HIS A 16 -6.24 24.47 4.10
CA HIS A 16 -6.93 25.04 5.24
C HIS A 16 -7.92 23.99 5.79
N ARG A 17 -7.99 23.82 7.12
CA ARG A 17 -8.95 22.94 7.82
C ARG A 17 -8.82 21.46 7.45
N LEU A 18 -7.61 20.97 7.18
CA LEU A 18 -7.38 19.53 6.95
C LEU A 18 -7.65 18.68 8.20
N ASP A 19 -7.55 19.27 9.38
CA ASP A 19 -7.90 18.69 10.67
C ASP A 19 -9.41 18.38 10.81
N GLU A 20 -10.26 19.10 10.08
CA GLU A 20 -11.71 18.85 10.06
C GLU A 20 -12.10 17.78 9.02
N LEU A 21 -11.18 17.42 8.14
CA LEU A 21 -11.42 16.41 7.12
C LEU A 21 -11.48 15.03 7.76
N ARG A 22 -12.67 14.41 7.71
CA ARG A 22 -12.88 13.05 8.23
C ARG A 22 -12.28 12.03 7.28
N VAL A 23 -10.98 11.81 7.37
CA VAL A 23 -10.24 10.88 6.51
C VAL A 23 -9.43 9.91 7.37
N GLU A 24 -9.32 8.67 6.90
CA GLU A 24 -8.58 7.59 7.57
C GLU A 24 -7.42 7.11 6.70
N ALA A 25 -6.41 6.55 7.36
CA ALA A 25 -5.31 5.87 6.67
C ALA A 25 -5.85 4.78 5.75
N GLY A 26 -5.26 4.68 4.56
CA GLY A 26 -5.65 3.70 3.53
C GLY A 26 -6.75 4.15 2.59
N GLN A 27 -7.48 5.24 2.89
CA GLN A 27 -8.44 5.81 1.96
C GLN A 27 -7.78 6.51 0.78
N PHE A 28 -8.56 6.71 -0.29
CA PHE A 28 -8.16 7.46 -1.47
C PHE A 28 -9.10 8.61 -1.76
N PHE A 29 -8.62 9.54 -2.58
CA PHE A 29 -9.41 10.61 -3.17
C PHE A 29 -9.26 10.59 -4.67
N THR A 30 -10.22 11.19 -5.35
CA THR A 30 -10.10 11.57 -6.75
C THR A 30 -9.52 12.99 -6.81
N TRP A 31 -8.37 13.13 -7.47
CA TRP A 31 -7.58 14.36 -7.51
C TRP A 31 -7.64 15.01 -8.87
N ARG A 32 -7.86 16.33 -8.89
CA ARG A 32 -7.72 17.19 -10.06
C ARG A 32 -6.73 18.30 -9.72
N PHE A 33 -5.59 18.30 -10.38
CA PHE A 33 -4.58 19.36 -10.20
C PHE A 33 -4.85 20.47 -11.19
N LEU A 34 -5.07 21.68 -10.70
CA LEU A 34 -5.42 22.84 -11.52
C LEU A 34 -4.18 23.41 -12.21
N SER A 35 -3.56 22.63 -13.06
CA SER A 35 -2.33 22.95 -13.76
C SER A 35 -2.29 22.34 -15.16
N GLY A 36 -2.07 23.20 -16.18
CA GLY A 36 -1.85 22.79 -17.56
C GLY A 36 -3.05 22.14 -18.25
N PRO A 37 -2.86 21.67 -19.51
CA PRO A 37 -3.87 20.91 -20.23
C PRO A 37 -4.25 19.61 -19.49
N GLY A 38 -5.55 19.26 -19.51
CA GLY A 38 -6.04 18.06 -18.85
C GLY A 38 -6.31 18.20 -17.35
N TRP A 39 -6.30 19.42 -16.78
CA TRP A 39 -6.62 19.68 -15.38
C TRP A 39 -7.99 19.16 -14.93
N THR A 40 -8.92 18.94 -15.86
CA THR A 40 -10.25 18.35 -15.58
C THR A 40 -10.19 16.84 -15.35
N ARG A 41 -9.09 16.17 -15.74
CA ARG A 41 -8.92 14.73 -15.56
C ARG A 41 -8.84 14.40 -14.08
N ALA A 42 -9.70 13.48 -13.66
CA ALA A 42 -9.76 12.96 -12.32
C ALA A 42 -8.82 11.75 -12.19
N ASN A 43 -7.98 11.75 -11.17
CA ASN A 43 -7.03 10.67 -10.92
C ASN A 43 -7.25 10.14 -9.49
N PRO A 44 -7.58 8.85 -9.30
CA PRO A 44 -7.69 8.27 -7.97
C PRO A 44 -6.30 7.95 -7.43
N TYR A 45 -5.96 8.52 -6.26
CA TYR A 45 -4.71 8.19 -5.55
C TYR A 45 -5.00 7.97 -4.07
N SER A 46 -4.49 6.85 -3.55
CA SER A 46 -4.55 6.52 -2.13
C SER A 46 -3.56 7.37 -1.33
N LEU A 47 -3.93 7.65 -0.09
CA LEU A 47 -3.01 8.25 0.85
C LEU A 47 -1.84 7.29 1.11
N SER A 48 -0.63 7.82 1.10
CA SER A 48 0.61 7.09 1.38
C SER A 48 1.21 7.40 2.74
N ALA A 49 0.54 8.26 3.52
CA ALA A 49 0.82 8.53 4.93
C ALA A 49 -0.50 8.59 5.70
N ALA A 50 -0.47 8.27 6.99
CA ALA A 50 -1.61 8.50 7.84
C ALA A 50 -1.92 10.01 7.90
N PRO A 51 -3.20 10.41 7.83
CA PRO A 51 -3.57 11.83 7.96
C PRO A 51 -3.15 12.38 9.32
N ASP A 52 -2.49 13.54 9.31
CA ASP A 52 -2.00 14.23 10.51
C ASP A 52 -2.75 15.55 10.81
N GLY A 53 -3.79 15.85 10.02
CA GLY A 53 -4.55 17.09 10.09
C GLY A 53 -3.84 18.32 9.51
N ARG A 54 -2.59 18.18 9.04
CA ARG A 54 -1.76 19.28 8.51
C ARG A 54 -1.44 19.08 7.03
N SER A 55 -1.27 17.83 6.62
CA SER A 55 -0.94 17.48 5.26
C SER A 55 -1.58 16.14 4.85
N LEU A 56 -1.78 15.99 3.55
CA LEU A 56 -2.08 14.71 2.93
C LEU A 56 -0.93 14.35 2.00
N ARG A 57 -0.54 13.09 1.98
CA ARG A 57 0.48 12.59 1.06
C ARG A 57 -0.12 11.53 0.14
N ILE A 58 0.11 11.71 -1.14
CA ILE A 58 -0.13 10.70 -2.17
C ILE A 58 1.18 10.34 -2.84
N THR A 59 1.29 9.10 -3.31
CA THR A 59 2.47 8.64 -4.05
C THR A 59 2.03 8.05 -5.37
N ILE A 60 2.61 8.55 -6.44
CA ILE A 60 2.17 8.35 -7.82
C ILE A 60 3.25 7.60 -8.58
N GLN A 61 2.87 6.55 -9.29
CA GLN A 61 3.69 5.89 -10.29
C GLN A 61 3.30 6.41 -11.67
N GLY A 62 4.29 6.82 -12.46
CA GLY A 62 4.09 7.30 -13.83
C GLY A 62 3.87 6.14 -14.80
N VAL A 63 2.61 5.74 -14.98
CA VAL A 63 2.23 4.63 -15.89
C VAL A 63 1.45 5.07 -17.12
N GLY A 64 0.94 6.30 -17.14
CA GLY A 64 0.19 6.87 -18.26
C GLY A 64 0.25 8.40 -18.25
N ASP A 65 -0.24 9.04 -19.31
CA ASP A 65 -0.13 10.48 -19.52
C ASP A 65 -0.62 11.32 -18.35
N GLY A 66 -1.74 10.93 -17.76
CA GLY A 66 -2.33 11.63 -16.61
C GLY A 66 -1.45 11.60 -15.37
N SER A 67 -0.88 10.42 -15.06
CA SER A 67 0.05 10.28 -13.94
C SER A 67 1.37 10.97 -14.22
N VAL A 68 1.95 10.79 -15.41
CA VAL A 68 3.22 11.44 -15.81
C VAL A 68 3.12 12.97 -15.76
N ALA A 69 2.00 13.55 -16.16
CA ALA A 69 1.79 15.00 -16.11
C ALA A 69 1.91 15.56 -14.67
N THR A 70 1.60 14.77 -13.63
CA THR A 70 1.73 15.22 -12.24
C THR A 70 3.18 15.43 -11.80
N ARG A 71 4.17 14.89 -12.52
CA ARG A 71 5.60 15.13 -12.25
C ARG A 71 6.00 16.60 -12.47
N GLY A 72 5.25 17.31 -13.32
CA GLY A 72 5.46 18.73 -13.60
C GLY A 72 4.78 19.69 -12.63
N LEU A 73 4.12 19.19 -11.58
CA LEU A 73 3.45 20.03 -10.58
C LEU A 73 4.45 20.92 -9.84
N ARG A 74 4.10 22.19 -9.72
CA ARG A 74 4.91 23.19 -9.00
C ARG A 74 4.36 23.42 -7.59
N PRO A 75 5.20 23.77 -6.61
CA PRO A 75 4.71 24.24 -5.31
C PRO A 75 3.67 25.36 -5.49
N GLY A 76 2.58 25.30 -4.71
CA GLY A 76 1.45 26.22 -4.84
C GLY A 76 0.40 25.84 -5.89
N THR A 77 0.60 24.77 -6.67
CA THR A 77 -0.47 24.25 -7.53
C THR A 77 -1.67 23.86 -6.70
N ARG A 78 -2.84 24.39 -7.07
CA ARG A 78 -4.11 24.05 -6.40
C ARG A 78 -4.61 22.67 -6.87
N ALA A 79 -5.23 21.94 -5.94
CA ALA A 79 -5.91 20.69 -6.23
C ALA A 79 -7.36 20.75 -5.76
N VAL A 80 -8.25 20.17 -6.55
CA VAL A 80 -9.62 19.85 -6.14
C VAL A 80 -9.68 18.37 -5.84
N VAL A 81 -10.26 18.02 -4.70
CA VAL A 81 -10.38 16.65 -4.23
C VAL A 81 -11.83 16.26 -4.01
N GLU A 82 -12.12 15.00 -4.28
CA GLU A 82 -13.43 14.39 -4.05
C GLU A 82 -13.22 13.08 -3.29
N GLY A 83 -13.95 12.90 -2.19
CA GLY A 83 -13.78 11.77 -1.28
C GLY A 83 -13.93 12.20 0.17
N PRO A 84 -13.42 11.43 1.15
CA PRO A 84 -12.60 10.22 0.97
C PRO A 84 -13.41 8.99 0.52
N TYR A 85 -12.78 8.12 -0.25
CA TYR A 85 -13.30 6.85 -0.72
C TYR A 85 -12.45 5.68 -0.21
N GLY A 86 -12.92 4.46 -0.45
CA GLY A 86 -12.21 3.23 -0.11
C GLY A 86 -12.61 2.64 1.24
N ARG A 87 -12.43 1.33 1.33
CA ARG A 87 -12.78 0.53 2.51
C ARG A 87 -11.54 -0.06 3.19
N LEU A 88 -10.36 0.24 2.69
CA LEU A 88 -9.08 -0.22 3.23
C LEU A 88 -8.71 0.64 4.45
N THR A 89 -9.47 0.52 5.54
CA THR A 89 -9.36 1.35 6.75
C THR A 89 -9.36 0.47 8.00
N ALA A 90 -9.26 1.10 9.18
CA ALA A 90 -9.41 0.41 10.46
C ALA A 90 -10.82 -0.14 10.71
N ARG A 91 -11.86 0.41 10.07
CA ARG A 91 -13.27 0.12 10.37
C ARG A 91 -13.68 -1.35 10.20
N PRO A 92 -13.29 -2.04 9.10
CA PRO A 92 -13.67 -3.44 8.92
C PRO A 92 -12.86 -4.41 9.77
N ARG A 93 -11.84 -3.93 10.51
CA ARG A 93 -10.97 -4.77 11.32
C ARG A 93 -11.73 -5.45 12.46
N THR A 94 -11.54 -6.76 12.58
CA THR A 94 -12.16 -7.61 13.61
C THR A 94 -11.12 -8.30 14.48
N ARG A 95 -9.87 -8.38 14.03
CA ARG A 95 -8.79 -9.07 14.72
C ARG A 95 -7.75 -8.11 15.28
N ARG A 96 -7.14 -8.52 16.39
CA ARG A 96 -6.06 -7.76 17.04
C ARG A 96 -4.78 -7.71 16.20
N LYS A 97 -4.47 -8.84 15.56
CA LYS A 97 -3.31 -8.96 14.68
C LYS A 97 -3.68 -8.60 13.24
N VAL A 98 -2.75 -7.98 12.52
CA VAL A 98 -2.94 -7.59 11.12
C VAL A 98 -1.76 -8.02 10.26
N ALA A 99 -2.05 -8.33 9.00
CA ALA A 99 -1.02 -8.48 7.98
C ALA A 99 -1.33 -7.51 6.82
N LEU A 100 -0.33 -6.72 6.44
CA LEU A 100 -0.39 -5.75 5.37
C LEU A 100 0.42 -6.32 4.21
N ILE A 101 -0.22 -6.77 3.14
CA ILE A 101 0.47 -7.49 2.04
C ILE A 101 0.35 -6.67 0.76
N GLY A 102 1.47 -6.18 0.23
CA GLY A 102 1.47 -5.29 -0.91
C GLY A 102 2.53 -5.55 -1.96
N ALA A 103 2.25 -5.12 -3.20
CA ALA A 103 3.19 -5.19 -4.30
C ALA A 103 3.31 -3.88 -5.06
N GLY A 104 4.55 -3.45 -5.32
CA GLY A 104 4.83 -2.21 -6.05
C GLY A 104 4.19 -1.00 -5.38
N VAL A 105 3.52 -0.14 -6.17
CA VAL A 105 2.83 1.05 -5.64
C VAL A 105 1.63 0.70 -4.74
N GLY A 106 1.15 -0.56 -4.73
CA GLY A 106 0.15 -1.04 -3.78
C GLY A 106 0.58 -0.97 -2.31
N ILE A 107 1.87 -0.74 -2.05
CA ILE A 107 2.36 -0.49 -0.70
C ILE A 107 1.89 0.86 -0.13
N THR A 108 1.46 1.81 -0.96
CA THR A 108 1.11 3.18 -0.53
C THR A 108 0.02 3.23 0.53
N PRO A 109 -1.19 2.67 0.34
CA PRO A 109 -2.20 2.65 1.38
C PRO A 109 -1.80 1.77 2.57
N LEU A 110 -1.02 0.72 2.35
CA LEU A 110 -0.58 -0.17 3.41
C LEU A 110 0.46 0.49 4.32
N ARG A 111 1.34 1.31 3.77
CA ARG A 111 2.25 2.14 4.57
C ARG A 111 1.48 3.14 5.42
N ALA A 112 0.44 3.78 4.87
CA ALA A 112 -0.44 4.66 5.64
C ALA A 112 -1.15 3.89 6.76
N LEU A 113 -1.65 2.69 6.48
CA LEU A 113 -2.25 1.80 7.49
C LEU A 113 -1.24 1.37 8.57
N ALA A 114 -0.02 1.01 8.19
CA ALA A 114 1.04 0.65 9.14
C ALA A 114 1.36 1.80 10.12
N GLU A 115 1.18 3.05 9.68
CA GLU A 115 1.32 4.24 10.51
C GLU A 115 0.06 4.53 11.34
N GLY A 116 -1.13 4.40 10.78
CA GLY A 116 -2.39 4.84 11.39
C GLY A 116 -3.14 3.79 12.19
N LEU A 117 -2.95 2.48 11.93
CA LEU A 117 -3.65 1.44 12.67
C LEU A 117 -3.14 1.30 14.11
N PRO A 118 -4.01 1.08 15.10
CA PRO A 118 -3.59 0.70 16.44
C PRO A 118 -3.15 -0.77 16.47
N TYR A 119 -1.93 -1.05 16.89
CA TYR A 119 -1.38 -2.39 17.16
C TYR A 119 -0.26 -2.32 18.19
N ALA A 120 -0.07 -3.38 18.95
CA ALA A 120 1.08 -3.55 19.82
C ALA A 120 2.30 -4.12 19.05
N PRO A 121 3.52 -4.00 19.58
CA PRO A 121 4.71 -4.61 18.97
C PRO A 121 4.49 -6.09 18.62
N GLY A 122 4.80 -6.47 17.38
CA GLY A 122 4.65 -7.84 16.87
C GLY A 122 3.24 -8.23 16.40
N GLU A 123 2.23 -7.39 16.62
CA GLU A 123 0.85 -7.66 16.15
C GLU A 123 0.63 -7.30 14.69
N ALA A 124 1.47 -6.46 14.12
CA ALA A 124 1.41 -6.07 12.70
C ALA A 124 2.61 -6.59 11.93
N ILE A 125 2.36 -7.13 10.75
CA ILE A 125 3.39 -7.50 9.78
C ILE A 125 3.12 -6.84 8.43
N LEU A 126 4.15 -6.25 7.84
CA LEU A 126 4.14 -5.74 6.48
C LEU A 126 4.92 -6.70 5.59
N VAL A 127 4.25 -7.24 4.57
CA VAL A 127 4.85 -8.06 3.51
C VAL A 127 4.90 -7.22 2.25
N GLU A 128 6.09 -6.80 1.86
CA GLU A 128 6.30 -5.94 0.70
C GLU A 128 6.99 -6.71 -0.42
N ARG A 129 6.30 -6.90 -1.55
CA ARG A 129 6.89 -7.40 -2.77
C ARG A 129 7.28 -6.28 -3.72
N PHE A 130 8.54 -6.28 -4.16
CA PHE A 130 9.08 -5.23 -5.02
C PHE A 130 10.05 -5.81 -6.07
N GLY A 131 10.27 -5.07 -7.16
CA GLY A 131 11.19 -5.48 -8.21
C GLY A 131 12.66 -5.22 -7.85
N ARG A 132 13.08 -3.96 -7.86
CA ARG A 132 14.48 -3.55 -7.62
C ARG A 132 14.71 -3.01 -6.22
N GLN A 133 13.86 -2.12 -5.76
CA GLN A 133 13.98 -1.44 -4.47
C GLN A 133 12.62 -1.37 -3.77
N PRO A 134 12.60 -1.59 -2.44
CA PRO A 134 11.40 -1.39 -1.66
C PRO A 134 11.05 0.10 -1.60
N LEU A 135 9.75 0.39 -1.69
CA LEU A 135 9.26 1.75 -1.57
C LEU A 135 9.17 2.15 -0.10
N PHE A 136 9.54 3.39 0.25
CA PHE A 136 9.51 3.91 1.62
C PHE A 136 10.38 3.14 2.63
N ALA A 137 11.47 2.50 2.19
CA ALA A 137 12.29 1.67 3.08
C ALA A 137 12.71 2.39 4.38
N PRO A 138 13.21 3.65 4.37
CA PRO A 138 13.58 4.35 5.61
C PRO A 138 12.40 4.58 6.56
N GLU A 139 11.20 4.86 6.01
CA GLU A 139 9.99 5.09 6.79
C GLU A 139 9.46 3.81 7.42
N VAL A 140 9.44 2.72 6.63
CA VAL A 140 9.04 1.39 7.09
C VAL A 140 10.00 0.88 8.17
N ASP A 141 11.31 1.10 8.02
CA ASP A 141 12.31 0.75 9.02
C ASP A 141 12.14 1.57 10.32
N ARG A 142 11.73 2.83 10.20
CA ARG A 142 11.37 3.65 11.36
C ARG A 142 10.15 3.09 12.08
N LEU A 143 9.06 2.76 11.34
CA LEU A 143 7.87 2.14 11.94
C LEU A 143 8.20 0.80 12.61
N SER A 144 9.09 0.02 12.03
CA SER A 144 9.58 -1.22 12.64
C SER A 144 10.25 -0.96 14.00
N ARG A 145 11.15 0.02 14.08
CA ARG A 145 11.86 0.35 15.34
C ARG A 145 10.95 1.00 16.37
N GLU A 146 10.11 1.95 15.97
CA GLU A 146 9.30 2.76 16.89
C GLU A 146 8.02 2.07 17.35
N ARG A 147 7.43 1.24 16.48
CA ARG A 147 6.11 0.62 16.72
C ARG A 147 6.15 -0.91 16.78
N GLY A 148 7.30 -1.55 16.57
CA GLY A 148 7.42 -2.99 16.53
C GLY A 148 6.71 -3.64 15.34
N LEU A 149 6.57 -2.92 14.21
CA LEU A 149 6.10 -3.47 12.95
C LEU A 149 7.08 -4.53 12.45
N GLN A 150 6.61 -5.75 12.24
CA GLN A 150 7.41 -6.76 11.55
C GLN A 150 7.43 -6.46 10.05
N VAL A 151 8.58 -6.64 9.40
CA VAL A 151 8.74 -6.32 7.98
C VAL A 151 9.35 -7.50 7.25
N LEU A 152 8.62 -8.00 6.26
CA LEU A 152 9.10 -9.02 5.34
C LEU A 152 9.23 -8.42 3.93
N ARG A 153 10.44 -8.40 3.41
CA ARG A 153 10.74 -7.88 2.08
C ARG A 153 10.98 -9.01 1.09
N LEU A 154 10.17 -9.03 0.03
CA LEU A 154 10.21 -10.05 -1.02
C LEU A 154 10.71 -9.43 -2.33
N PRO A 155 12.03 -9.48 -2.59
CA PRO A 155 12.63 -8.90 -3.78
C PRO A 155 12.39 -9.75 -5.03
N GLY A 156 12.61 -9.13 -6.19
CA GLY A 156 12.64 -9.79 -7.47
C GLY A 156 11.37 -9.68 -8.29
N ARG A 157 11.45 -10.20 -9.53
CA ARG A 157 10.28 -10.33 -10.40
C ARG A 157 9.42 -11.49 -9.93
N ARG A 158 8.16 -11.54 -10.39
CA ARG A 158 7.30 -12.68 -10.10
C ARG A 158 7.95 -13.98 -10.61
N ARG A 159 8.04 -14.99 -9.74
CA ARG A 159 8.74 -16.25 -10.00
C ARG A 159 8.19 -16.96 -11.25
N HIS A 160 6.87 -17.04 -11.37
CA HIS A 160 6.13 -17.55 -12.53
C HIS A 160 4.69 -17.02 -12.49
N PRO A 161 3.91 -17.13 -13.59
CA PRO A 161 2.55 -16.55 -13.64
C PRO A 161 1.59 -17.04 -12.57
N GLY A 162 1.76 -18.26 -12.05
CA GLY A 162 0.92 -18.84 -11.01
C GLY A 162 1.41 -18.59 -9.56
N SER A 163 2.47 -17.79 -9.34
CA SER A 163 3.00 -17.49 -8.00
C SER A 163 2.94 -16.00 -7.69
N TRP A 164 2.65 -15.66 -6.45
CA TRP A 164 2.76 -14.28 -5.98
C TRP A 164 4.15 -13.94 -5.44
N LEU A 165 5.02 -14.94 -5.24
CA LEU A 165 6.38 -14.80 -4.74
C LEU A 165 7.34 -14.22 -5.79
N GLY A 166 8.41 -13.58 -5.32
CA GLY A 166 9.51 -13.11 -6.13
C GLY A 166 10.55 -14.20 -6.43
N ASP A 167 11.31 -14.01 -7.51
CA ASP A 167 12.46 -14.87 -7.88
C ASP A 167 13.75 -14.52 -7.11
N GLY A 168 13.76 -13.39 -6.40
CA GLY A 168 14.90 -12.93 -5.59
C GLY A 168 14.99 -13.56 -4.19
N LEU A 169 14.15 -14.55 -3.88
CA LEU A 169 14.23 -15.31 -2.63
C LEU A 169 15.42 -16.25 -2.66
N GLY A 170 16.15 -16.36 -1.54
CA GLY A 170 17.32 -17.24 -1.40
C GLY A 170 17.02 -18.71 -1.71
N ASP A 171 18.07 -19.48 -1.94
CA ASP A 171 17.97 -20.87 -2.45
C ASP A 171 17.09 -21.78 -1.58
N GLY A 172 17.09 -21.61 -0.27
CA GLY A 172 16.24 -22.36 0.66
C GLY A 172 14.72 -22.16 0.44
N MET A 173 14.34 -21.01 -0.11
CA MET A 173 12.95 -20.65 -0.36
C MET A 173 12.50 -20.89 -1.82
N ARG A 174 13.41 -21.27 -2.72
CA ARG A 174 13.08 -21.48 -4.14
C ARG A 174 12.16 -22.66 -4.39
N ARG A 175 12.18 -23.67 -3.53
CA ARG A 175 11.38 -24.90 -3.66
C ARG A 175 10.08 -24.86 -2.89
N ILE A 176 9.87 -23.86 -2.04
CA ILE A 176 8.65 -23.73 -1.26
C ILE A 176 7.53 -23.18 -2.17
N ASP A 177 6.35 -23.72 -2.05
CA ASP A 177 5.17 -23.18 -2.73
C ASP A 177 4.63 -21.91 -2.03
N ASP A 178 3.64 -21.28 -2.63
CA ASP A 178 3.08 -20.03 -2.14
C ASP A 178 2.42 -20.18 -0.75
N LEU A 179 1.77 -21.32 -0.50
CA LEU A 179 1.12 -21.61 0.78
C LEU A 179 2.16 -21.88 1.87
N GLY A 180 3.13 -22.74 1.58
CA GLY A 180 4.22 -23.05 2.50
C GLY A 180 5.03 -21.80 2.87
N ALA A 181 5.29 -20.91 1.90
CA ALA A 181 5.97 -19.65 2.16
C ALA A 181 5.14 -18.72 3.08
N LEU A 182 3.84 -18.57 2.80
CA LEU A 182 2.95 -17.76 3.63
C LEU A 182 2.90 -18.27 5.07
N THR A 183 2.67 -19.57 5.26
CA THR A 183 2.57 -20.17 6.59
C THR A 183 3.90 -20.22 7.34
N HIS A 184 5.03 -20.26 6.61
CA HIS A 184 6.35 -20.15 7.21
C HIS A 184 6.61 -18.74 7.78
N TRP A 185 6.25 -17.69 7.02
CA TRP A 185 6.52 -16.31 7.44
C TRP A 185 5.43 -15.72 8.35
N VAL A 186 4.19 -16.17 8.18
CA VAL A 186 3.03 -15.70 8.94
C VAL A 186 2.23 -16.91 9.42
N PRO A 187 2.77 -17.69 10.38
CA PRO A 187 2.16 -18.95 10.80
C PRO A 187 0.76 -18.79 11.40
N ASP A 188 0.46 -17.61 11.91
CA ASP A 188 -0.83 -17.23 12.49
C ASP A 188 -1.70 -16.40 11.53
N VAL A 189 -1.50 -16.55 10.21
CA VAL A 189 -2.22 -15.74 9.21
C VAL A 189 -3.74 -15.87 9.32
N ALA A 190 -4.27 -17.05 9.67
CA ALA A 190 -5.70 -17.29 9.86
C ALA A 190 -6.31 -16.51 11.04
N GLU A 191 -5.48 -16.02 11.96
CA GLU A 191 -5.90 -15.22 13.13
C GLU A 191 -5.84 -13.70 12.88
N ARG A 192 -5.42 -13.28 11.67
CA ARG A 192 -5.18 -11.89 11.33
C ARG A 192 -6.29 -11.31 10.45
N ASP A 193 -6.51 -10.01 10.54
CA ASP A 193 -7.10 -9.27 9.42
C ASP A 193 -6.00 -8.98 8.40
N VAL A 194 -6.24 -9.29 7.13
CA VAL A 194 -5.27 -9.09 6.06
C VAL A 194 -5.73 -7.96 5.15
N TYR A 195 -4.88 -6.95 5.03
CA TYR A 195 -5.05 -5.84 4.09
C TYR A 195 -4.17 -6.09 2.88
N LEU A 196 -4.79 -6.21 1.72
CA LEU A 196 -4.13 -6.61 0.48
C LEU A 196 -4.28 -5.52 -0.58
N CYS A 197 -3.15 -5.09 -1.16
CA CYS A 197 -3.16 -4.08 -2.21
C CYS A 197 -2.05 -4.30 -3.24
N GLY A 198 -2.41 -4.18 -4.52
CA GLY A 198 -1.47 -4.37 -5.64
C GLY A 198 -2.17 -4.63 -6.96
N PRO A 199 -1.42 -5.05 -8.01
CA PRO A 199 -1.99 -5.39 -9.30
C PRO A 199 -2.96 -6.58 -9.20
N GLU A 200 -4.10 -6.51 -9.87
CA GLU A 200 -5.18 -7.49 -9.79
C GLU A 200 -4.72 -8.95 -10.00
N PRO A 201 -3.92 -9.30 -11.03
CA PRO A 201 -3.48 -10.70 -11.21
C PRO A 201 -2.60 -11.21 -10.06
N TRP A 202 -1.91 -10.31 -9.35
CA TRP A 202 -1.08 -10.67 -8.21
C TRP A 202 -1.93 -10.82 -6.94
N THR A 203 -2.83 -9.87 -6.67
CA THR A 203 -3.71 -9.94 -5.49
C THR A 203 -4.64 -11.13 -5.53
N ALA A 204 -5.09 -11.56 -6.73
CA ALA A 204 -5.88 -12.77 -6.90
C ALA A 204 -5.13 -14.05 -6.47
N LEU A 205 -3.81 -14.12 -6.72
CA LEU A 205 -2.98 -15.25 -6.27
C LEU A 205 -2.78 -15.22 -4.75
N VAL A 206 -2.45 -14.06 -4.18
CA VAL A 206 -2.31 -13.90 -2.73
C VAL A 206 -3.61 -14.27 -2.02
N ARG A 207 -4.74 -13.80 -2.52
CA ARG A 207 -6.06 -14.10 -1.95
C ARG A 207 -6.33 -15.60 -1.92
N ARG A 208 -6.09 -16.32 -3.03
CA ARG A 208 -6.25 -17.80 -3.07
C ARG A 208 -5.34 -18.48 -2.05
N THR A 209 -4.11 -17.99 -1.90
CA THR A 209 -3.17 -18.57 -0.91
C THR A 209 -3.65 -18.30 0.52
N LEU A 210 -4.20 -17.13 0.81
CA LEU A 210 -4.78 -16.79 2.12
C LEU A 210 -6.00 -17.67 2.43
N GLU A 211 -6.89 -17.85 1.46
CA GLU A 211 -8.07 -18.72 1.60
C GLU A 211 -7.64 -20.19 1.82
N ALA A 212 -6.61 -20.67 1.10
CA ALA A 212 -6.03 -22.00 1.29
C ALA A 212 -5.34 -22.17 2.66
N ALA A 213 -4.83 -21.09 3.25
CA ALA A 213 -4.29 -21.06 4.61
C ALA A 213 -5.39 -20.98 5.69
N GLY A 214 -6.66 -21.03 5.32
CA GLY A 214 -7.79 -21.04 6.23
C GLY A 214 -8.30 -19.66 6.64
N LEU A 215 -7.87 -18.58 5.98
CA LEU A 215 -8.34 -17.23 6.28
C LEU A 215 -9.77 -17.03 5.74
N PRO A 216 -10.75 -16.66 6.57
CA PRO A 216 -12.09 -16.35 6.10
C PRO A 216 -12.10 -15.14 5.14
N PRO A 217 -12.88 -15.16 4.05
CA PRO A 217 -12.98 -14.04 3.11
C PRO A 217 -13.34 -12.70 3.77
N ALA A 218 -14.11 -12.71 4.84
CA ALA A 218 -14.48 -11.51 5.60
C ALA A 218 -13.28 -10.81 6.29
N GLN A 219 -12.16 -11.51 6.48
CA GLN A 219 -10.93 -10.98 7.04
C GLN A 219 -9.93 -10.49 5.97
N ILE A 220 -10.28 -10.61 4.69
CA ILE A 220 -9.46 -10.14 3.56
C ILE A 220 -10.02 -8.81 3.09
N HIS A 221 -9.32 -7.73 3.41
CA HIS A 221 -9.64 -6.36 3.01
C HIS A 221 -8.80 -6.03 1.78
N LEU A 222 -9.43 -6.03 0.60
CA LEU A 222 -8.76 -5.89 -0.69
C LEU A 222 -9.06 -4.56 -1.35
N GLU A 223 -8.03 -3.91 -1.87
CA GLU A 223 -8.12 -2.84 -2.84
C GLU A 223 -7.22 -3.12 -4.04
N THR A 224 -7.79 -3.04 -5.24
CA THR A 224 -7.05 -3.24 -6.49
C THR A 224 -6.94 -1.95 -7.25
N PHE A 225 -5.76 -1.68 -7.80
CA PHE A 225 -5.59 -0.60 -8.75
C PHE A 225 -5.86 -1.14 -10.16
N ALA A 226 -6.92 -0.63 -10.79
CA ALA A 226 -7.15 -0.79 -12.22
C ALA A 226 -6.33 0.29 -12.94
N TRP A 227 -5.38 -0.13 -13.78
CA TRP A 227 -4.56 0.73 -14.64
C TRP A 227 -5.16 0.83 -16.03
#